data_b19ef99b7080cbe7daadfab2ecd914e4
#
_entry.id   b19ef99b7080cbe7daadfab2ecd914e4
#
_cell.length_a   1.000
_cell.length_b   1.000
_cell.length_c   1.000
_cell.angle_alpha   90.00
_cell.angle_beta   90.00
_cell.angle_gamma   90.00
#
_symmetry.space_group_name_H-M   'P 1'
#
loop_
_entity.id
_entity.type
_entity.pdbx_description
1 polymer ?
#
loop_
_entity_poly.entity_id
_entity_poly.type
_entity_poly.pdbx_seq_one_letter_code
_entity_poly.pdbx_strand_id
1 'polypeptide(L)'
;MRRRLLTPRPSRGFTLVEVLVALMIMAVLSGMAWQGIDGMVRARDISQAQLDRSLRLNTVMAQWEQDLAALFDTSAVPAIAFDGSTLRLVRQAPGGVQLVAWSHQGTQWLRWASPVHRRVNELADSLRRSQQLQGNDPGQLVLLEGVTELQVQFFRNNSWSNPQSSGDLAPALPGGGTVQREASLSGVRLVLAFGEQRLTRDLALTVAPQQQP
;
A
#
# COMPACT_ATOMS: atom_id res chain seq x y z
N MET A 1 -25.04 91.82 -18.10
CA MET A 1 -24.29 90.60 -17.99
C MET A 1 -23.56 90.55 -16.66
N ARG A 2 -24.02 89.71 -15.69
CA ARG A 2 -23.36 89.55 -14.38
C ARG A 2 -22.48 88.28 -14.41
N ARG A 3 -21.17 88.42 -14.42
CA ARG A 3 -20.22 87.33 -14.27
C ARG A 3 -20.29 86.76 -12.80
N ARG A 4 -20.72 85.51 -12.64
CA ARG A 4 -20.61 84.77 -11.38
C ARG A 4 -19.14 84.40 -11.19
N LEU A 5 -18.52 84.97 -10.20
CA LEU A 5 -17.20 84.56 -9.71
C LEU A 5 -17.37 83.24 -8.97
N LEU A 6 -16.76 82.16 -9.52
CA LEU A 6 -16.65 80.87 -8.85
C LEU A 6 -15.59 81.02 -7.78
N THR A 7 -16.00 80.91 -6.51
CA THR A 7 -15.08 80.87 -5.37
C THR A 7 -14.31 79.55 -5.41
N PRO A 8 -12.96 79.52 -5.35
CA PRO A 8 -12.19 78.28 -5.28
C PRO A 8 -12.51 77.61 -3.96
N ARG A 9 -12.89 76.32 -4.04
CA ARG A 9 -13.05 75.47 -2.88
C ARG A 9 -11.65 75.24 -2.26
N PRO A 10 -11.47 75.39 -0.91
CA PRO A 10 -10.21 75.08 -0.27
C PRO A 10 -9.89 73.60 -0.44
N SER A 11 -8.78 73.29 -1.10
CA SER A 11 -8.22 71.94 -1.17
C SER A 11 -7.70 71.58 0.25
N ARG A 12 -8.40 70.69 0.95
CA ARG A 12 -7.88 70.10 2.19
C ARG A 12 -6.74 69.14 1.84
N GLY A 13 -5.51 69.50 2.21
CA GLY A 13 -4.35 68.60 2.12
C GLY A 13 -4.42 67.54 3.21
N PHE A 14 -3.87 66.35 2.93
CA PHE A 14 -3.75 65.31 3.91
C PHE A 14 -2.79 65.69 5.03
N THR A 15 -3.12 65.34 6.28
CA THR A 15 -2.22 65.52 7.40
C THR A 15 -1.19 64.41 7.45
N LEU A 16 0.00 64.68 7.97
CA LEU A 16 1.05 63.68 8.16
C LEU A 16 0.57 62.48 9.01
N VAL A 17 -0.29 62.76 10.01
CA VAL A 17 -0.85 61.76 10.91
C VAL A 17 -1.82 60.80 10.16
N GLU A 18 -2.65 61.31 9.26
CA GLU A 18 -3.53 60.50 8.44
C GLU A 18 -2.74 59.53 7.56
N VAL A 19 -1.62 59.97 6.96
CA VAL A 19 -0.76 59.11 6.15
C VAL A 19 -0.09 58.03 7.02
N LEU A 20 0.39 58.40 8.21
CA LEU A 20 1.01 57.42 9.14
C LEU A 20 0.01 56.37 9.63
N VAL A 21 -1.21 56.75 9.98
CA VAL A 21 -2.27 55.81 10.37
C VAL A 21 -2.67 54.91 9.21
N ALA A 22 -2.80 55.45 8.00
CA ALA A 22 -3.11 54.65 6.82
C ALA A 22 -2.02 53.61 6.52
N LEU A 23 -0.74 53.98 6.62
CA LEU A 23 0.40 53.07 6.45
C LEU A 23 0.43 51.98 7.53
N MET A 24 0.14 52.33 8.78
CA MET A 24 0.05 51.36 9.89
C MET A 24 -1.06 50.35 9.65
N ILE A 25 -2.26 50.79 9.25
CA ILE A 25 -3.37 49.89 8.94
C ILE A 25 -3.00 49.00 7.76
N MET A 26 -2.39 49.52 6.72
CA MET A 26 -1.97 48.76 5.53
C MET A 26 -0.90 47.71 5.90
N ALA A 27 0.05 48.03 6.79
CA ALA A 27 1.03 47.09 7.26
C ALA A 27 0.41 45.93 8.06
N VAL A 28 -0.57 46.21 8.92
CA VAL A 28 -1.29 45.19 9.69
C VAL A 28 -2.10 44.28 8.75
N LEU A 29 -2.86 44.89 7.82
CA LEU A 29 -3.63 44.13 6.84
C LEU A 29 -2.76 43.24 5.93
N SER A 30 -1.60 43.74 5.50
CA SER A 30 -0.63 42.99 4.72
C SER A 30 -0.06 41.81 5.50
N GLY A 31 0.25 42.00 6.80
CA GLY A 31 0.70 40.95 7.71
C GLY A 31 -0.35 39.85 7.90
N MET A 32 -1.62 40.24 8.10
CA MET A 32 -2.74 39.27 8.20
C MET A 32 -2.95 38.50 6.90
N ALA A 33 -2.88 39.18 5.75
CA ALA A 33 -3.00 38.53 4.44
C ALA A 33 -1.90 37.52 4.21
N TRP A 34 -0.66 37.86 4.57
CA TRP A 34 0.49 36.95 4.48
C TRP A 34 0.29 35.69 5.34
N GLN A 35 -0.13 35.85 6.61
CA GLN A 35 -0.41 34.75 7.52
C GLN A 35 -1.52 33.83 6.97
N GLY A 36 -2.54 34.42 6.36
CA GLY A 36 -3.62 33.66 5.71
C GLY A 36 -3.12 32.80 4.55
N ILE A 37 -2.29 33.37 3.68
CA ILE A 37 -1.69 32.64 2.54
C ILE A 37 -0.79 31.51 3.03
N ASP A 38 0.09 31.81 3.99
CA ASP A 38 1.01 30.81 4.56
C ASP A 38 0.25 29.64 5.24
N GLY A 39 -0.85 29.94 5.93
CA GLY A 39 -1.76 28.93 6.45
C GLY A 39 -2.40 28.03 5.38
N MET A 40 -2.84 28.63 4.26
CA MET A 40 -3.40 27.88 3.14
C MET A 40 -2.36 26.98 2.46
N VAL A 41 -1.13 27.46 2.26
CA VAL A 41 -0.04 26.66 1.68
C VAL A 41 0.26 25.46 2.56
N ARG A 42 0.42 25.66 3.87
CA ARG A 42 0.65 24.55 4.80
C ARG A 42 -0.50 23.54 4.82
N ALA A 43 -1.74 24.00 4.84
CA ALA A 43 -2.90 23.10 4.80
C ALA A 43 -2.94 22.28 3.50
N ARG A 44 -2.61 22.90 2.37
CA ARG A 44 -2.49 22.23 1.08
C ARG A 44 -1.41 21.14 1.11
N ASP A 45 -0.21 21.45 1.61
CA ASP A 45 0.91 20.52 1.63
C ASP A 45 0.62 19.30 2.51
N ILE A 46 -0.02 19.51 3.67
CA ILE A 46 -0.47 18.42 4.55
C ILE A 46 -1.51 17.56 3.84
N SER A 47 -2.50 18.18 3.19
CA SER A 47 -3.55 17.44 2.47
C SER A 47 -2.97 16.64 1.30
N GLN A 48 -2.02 17.21 0.57
CA GLN A 48 -1.35 16.53 -0.55
C GLN A 48 -0.53 15.33 -0.07
N ALA A 49 0.25 15.48 1.00
CA ALA A 49 1.01 14.37 1.58
C ALA A 49 0.11 13.22 2.07
N GLN A 50 -1.06 13.54 2.62
CA GLN A 50 -2.03 12.54 3.05
C GLN A 50 -2.68 11.83 1.85
N LEU A 51 -3.01 12.57 0.79
CA LEU A 51 -3.54 12.00 -0.45
C LEU A 51 -2.53 11.05 -1.11
N ASP A 52 -1.27 11.46 -1.22
CA ASP A 52 -0.20 10.64 -1.80
C ASP A 52 0.00 9.32 -1.04
N ARG A 53 -0.06 9.37 0.30
CA ARG A 53 -0.01 8.15 1.14
C ARG A 53 -1.20 7.22 0.87
N SER A 54 -2.40 7.78 0.76
CA SER A 54 -3.62 7.00 0.48
C SER A 54 -3.58 6.38 -0.92
N LEU A 55 -3.14 7.11 -1.92
CA LEU A 55 -2.98 6.62 -3.29
C LEU A 55 -1.93 5.50 -3.36
N ARG A 56 -0.80 5.67 -2.67
CA ARG A 56 0.24 4.64 -2.60
C ARG A 56 -0.29 3.36 -1.96
N LEU A 57 -0.99 3.47 -0.83
CA LEU A 57 -1.61 2.34 -0.16
C LEU A 57 -2.58 1.61 -1.09
N ASN A 58 -3.50 2.34 -1.74
CA ASN A 58 -4.47 1.75 -2.66
C ASN A 58 -3.79 1.04 -3.84
N THR A 59 -2.72 1.60 -4.39
CA THR A 59 -1.93 0.98 -5.47
C THR A 59 -1.29 -0.33 -5.01
N VAL A 60 -0.71 -0.33 -3.81
CA VAL A 60 -0.07 -1.53 -3.23
C VAL A 60 -1.11 -2.61 -2.94
N MET A 61 -2.28 -2.22 -2.40
CA MET A 61 -3.38 -3.16 -2.16
C MET A 61 -3.93 -3.76 -3.45
N ALA A 62 -4.08 -2.96 -4.51
CA ALA A 62 -4.50 -3.45 -5.82
C ALA A 62 -3.49 -4.45 -6.40
N GLN A 63 -2.18 -4.20 -6.24
CA GLN A 63 -1.13 -5.13 -6.66
C GLN A 63 -1.17 -6.44 -5.85
N TRP A 64 -1.40 -6.36 -4.54
CA TRP A 64 -1.60 -7.52 -3.67
C TRP A 64 -2.79 -8.37 -4.13
N GLU A 65 -3.94 -7.74 -4.35
CA GLU A 65 -5.16 -8.41 -4.83
C GLU A 65 -4.94 -9.04 -6.21
N GLN A 66 -4.25 -8.34 -7.11
CA GLN A 66 -3.93 -8.86 -8.45
C GLN A 66 -3.01 -10.08 -8.41
N ASP A 67 -2.00 -10.07 -7.52
CA ASP A 67 -1.11 -11.23 -7.37
C ASP A 67 -1.87 -12.45 -6.84
N LEU A 68 -2.76 -12.27 -5.87
CA LEU A 68 -3.59 -13.34 -5.32
C LEU A 68 -4.68 -13.82 -6.28
N ALA A 69 -5.30 -12.92 -7.04
CA ALA A 69 -6.29 -13.27 -8.04
C ALA A 69 -5.71 -14.12 -9.19
N ALA A 70 -4.42 -13.96 -9.46
CA ALA A 70 -3.69 -14.74 -10.47
C ALA A 70 -3.07 -16.04 -9.91
N LEU A 71 -3.42 -16.44 -8.68
CA LEU A 71 -2.87 -17.63 -8.03
C LEU A 71 -3.02 -18.88 -8.92
N PHE A 72 -1.95 -19.63 -9.05
CA PHE A 72 -1.88 -20.80 -9.89
C PHE A 72 -1.21 -21.97 -9.16
N ASP A 73 -1.88 -23.12 -9.17
CA ASP A 73 -1.35 -24.35 -8.60
C ASP A 73 -0.59 -25.13 -9.68
N THR A 74 0.71 -25.34 -9.45
CA THR A 74 1.57 -26.13 -10.33
C THR A 74 1.74 -27.57 -9.85
N SER A 75 1.21 -27.92 -8.68
CA SER A 75 1.45 -29.16 -7.93
C SER A 75 2.93 -29.52 -7.68
N ALA A 76 3.85 -28.71 -8.18
CA ALA A 76 5.30 -28.93 -8.05
C ALA A 76 5.93 -28.15 -6.88
N VAL A 77 5.36 -26.99 -6.59
CA VAL A 77 5.69 -26.13 -5.45
C VAL A 77 4.38 -25.65 -4.84
N PRO A 78 4.35 -25.33 -3.53
CA PRO A 78 3.13 -24.80 -2.92
C PRO A 78 2.62 -23.57 -3.66
N ALA A 79 1.34 -23.57 -4.04
CA ALA A 79 0.72 -22.43 -4.73
C ALA A 79 0.77 -21.16 -3.91
N ILE A 80 0.63 -21.28 -2.57
CA ILE A 80 0.78 -20.20 -1.60
C ILE A 80 1.34 -20.76 -0.29
N ALA A 81 2.27 -20.02 0.34
CA ALA A 81 2.85 -20.37 1.63
C ALA A 81 3.20 -19.09 2.41
N PHE A 82 2.99 -19.11 3.73
CA PHE A 82 3.35 -18.03 4.64
C PHE A 82 4.21 -18.56 5.78
N ASP A 83 5.36 -17.93 6.03
CA ASP A 83 6.31 -18.33 7.08
C ASP A 83 6.29 -17.44 8.34
N GLY A 84 5.33 -16.50 8.41
CA GLY A 84 5.19 -15.54 9.51
C GLY A 84 5.70 -14.14 9.17
N SER A 85 6.58 -14.02 8.20
CA SER A 85 7.11 -12.74 7.71
C SER A 85 6.94 -12.55 6.21
N THR A 86 6.91 -13.66 5.46
CA THR A 86 6.88 -13.64 4.00
C THR A 86 5.77 -14.52 3.47
N LEU A 87 4.87 -13.93 2.68
CA LEU A 87 3.92 -14.66 1.87
C LEU A 87 4.54 -14.92 0.49
N ARG A 88 4.65 -16.18 0.13
CA ARG A 88 5.09 -16.62 -1.22
C ARG A 88 3.90 -17.18 -1.95
N LEU A 89 3.76 -16.82 -3.21
CA LEU A 89 2.70 -17.33 -4.06
C LEU A 89 3.20 -17.55 -5.48
N VAL A 90 2.65 -18.55 -6.14
CA VAL A 90 2.85 -18.78 -7.57
C VAL A 90 1.66 -18.20 -8.30
N ARG A 91 1.91 -17.33 -9.27
CA ARG A 91 0.86 -16.72 -10.09
C ARG A 91 1.04 -17.04 -11.55
N GLN A 92 -0.06 -17.07 -12.27
CA GLN A 92 -0.04 -17.11 -13.73
C GLN A 92 0.49 -15.77 -14.29
N ALA A 93 1.34 -15.85 -15.29
CA ALA A 93 1.89 -14.70 -15.99
C ALA A 93 1.89 -14.95 -17.51
N PRO A 94 1.90 -13.90 -18.35
CA PRO A 94 2.03 -14.09 -19.79
C PRO A 94 3.28 -14.92 -20.14
N GLY A 95 3.07 -16.07 -20.72
CA GLY A 95 4.13 -16.96 -21.13
C GLY A 95 4.61 -17.99 -20.10
N GLY A 96 3.99 -18.11 -18.93
CA GLY A 96 4.36 -19.10 -17.92
C GLY A 96 3.84 -18.78 -16.52
N VAL A 97 4.61 -19.14 -15.51
CA VAL A 97 4.31 -18.88 -14.10
C VAL A 97 5.42 -18.06 -13.45
N GLN A 98 5.07 -17.32 -12.43
CA GLN A 98 5.98 -16.45 -11.71
C GLN A 98 5.81 -16.63 -10.20
N LEU A 99 6.91 -16.74 -9.48
CA LEU A 99 6.90 -16.71 -8.03
C LEU A 99 6.94 -15.26 -7.56
N VAL A 100 6.06 -14.91 -6.65
CA VAL A 100 6.03 -13.60 -5.99
C VAL A 100 6.19 -13.82 -4.49
N ALA A 101 7.01 -12.98 -3.85
CA ALA A 101 7.20 -12.95 -2.42
C ALA A 101 6.85 -11.55 -1.88
N TRP A 102 5.95 -11.52 -0.91
CA TRP A 102 5.59 -10.34 -0.15
C TRP A 102 6.15 -10.48 1.25
N SER A 103 7.13 -9.66 1.61
CA SER A 103 7.85 -9.79 2.88
C SER A 103 7.70 -8.54 3.75
N HIS A 104 7.57 -8.76 5.06
CA HIS A 104 7.63 -7.71 6.06
C HIS A 104 8.99 -7.78 6.75
N GLN A 105 9.79 -6.73 6.62
CA GLN A 105 11.13 -6.64 7.20
C GLN A 105 11.31 -5.30 7.90
N GLY A 106 11.52 -5.34 9.20
CA GLY A 106 11.55 -4.13 10.03
C GLY A 106 10.20 -3.39 9.96
N THR A 107 10.19 -2.21 9.35
CA THR A 107 8.98 -1.41 9.11
C THR A 107 8.62 -1.31 7.63
N GLN A 108 9.19 -2.16 6.78
CA GLN A 108 8.99 -2.11 5.35
C GLN A 108 8.17 -3.30 4.87
N TRP A 109 7.24 -3.05 3.97
CA TRP A 109 6.54 -4.09 3.21
C TRP A 109 7.09 -4.11 1.80
N LEU A 110 7.72 -5.24 1.47
CA LEU A 110 8.48 -5.42 0.24
C LEU A 110 7.81 -6.45 -0.66
N ARG A 111 7.99 -6.29 -1.95
CA ARG A 111 7.58 -7.25 -2.97
C ARG A 111 8.76 -7.62 -3.85
N TRP A 112 8.95 -8.91 -4.03
CA TRP A 112 9.89 -9.46 -5.00
C TRP A 112 9.13 -10.35 -5.99
N ALA A 113 9.56 -10.37 -7.25
CA ALA A 113 8.99 -11.23 -8.27
C ALA A 113 10.12 -11.90 -9.05
N SER A 114 10.03 -13.21 -9.22
CA SER A 114 10.97 -13.94 -10.05
C SER A 114 10.79 -13.60 -11.55
N PRO A 115 11.72 -13.97 -12.44
CA PRO A 115 11.42 -14.09 -13.85
C PRO A 115 10.23 -15.03 -14.10
N VAL A 116 9.63 -14.94 -15.29
CA VAL A 116 8.58 -15.89 -15.72
C VAL A 116 9.23 -17.20 -16.11
N HIS A 117 8.74 -18.29 -15.56
CA HIS A 117 9.25 -19.64 -15.78
C HIS A 117 8.28 -20.51 -16.55
N ARG A 118 8.83 -21.40 -17.38
CA ARG A 118 8.07 -22.45 -18.08
C ARG A 118 8.42 -23.85 -17.57
N ARG A 119 9.47 -23.95 -16.77
CA ARG A 119 9.97 -25.22 -16.26
C ARG A 119 9.89 -25.25 -14.74
N VAL A 120 9.52 -26.41 -14.23
CA VAL A 120 9.35 -26.62 -12.78
C VAL A 120 10.63 -26.43 -11.98
N ASN A 121 11.78 -26.89 -12.51
CA ASN A 121 13.06 -26.72 -11.84
C ASN A 121 13.45 -25.25 -11.65
N GLU A 122 13.22 -24.39 -12.65
CA GLU A 122 13.48 -22.96 -12.59
C GLU A 122 12.59 -22.28 -11.52
N LEU A 123 11.34 -22.72 -11.40
CA LEU A 123 10.42 -22.25 -10.37
C LEU A 123 10.86 -22.68 -8.96
N ALA A 124 11.33 -23.94 -8.82
CA ALA A 124 11.87 -24.44 -7.56
C ALA A 124 13.15 -23.69 -7.14
N ASP A 125 14.02 -23.31 -8.08
CA ASP A 125 15.18 -22.47 -7.83
C ASP A 125 14.77 -21.08 -7.35
N SER A 126 13.75 -20.49 -7.95
CA SER A 126 13.18 -19.20 -7.52
C SER A 126 12.57 -19.29 -6.13
N LEU A 127 11.92 -20.42 -5.78
CA LEU A 127 11.41 -20.64 -4.43
C LEU A 127 12.55 -20.64 -3.40
N ARG A 128 13.62 -21.38 -3.67
CA ARG A 128 14.82 -21.40 -2.80
C ARG A 128 15.43 -20.01 -2.65
N ARG A 129 15.55 -19.26 -3.76
CA ARG A 129 16.05 -17.88 -3.74
C ARG A 129 15.17 -16.96 -2.90
N SER A 130 13.84 -17.10 -3.01
CA SER A 130 12.89 -16.27 -2.24
C SER A 130 12.98 -16.49 -0.72
N GLN A 131 13.54 -17.61 -0.27
CA GLN A 131 13.76 -17.89 1.15
C GLN A 131 15.01 -17.20 1.72
N GLN A 132 15.87 -16.67 0.85
CA GLN A 132 17.14 -16.03 1.20
C GLN A 132 17.13 -14.52 1.00
N LEU A 133 15.97 -13.92 0.68
CA LEU A 133 15.84 -12.47 0.45
C LEU A 133 16.13 -11.69 1.74
N GLN A 134 17.00 -10.68 1.64
CA GLN A 134 17.48 -9.87 2.77
C GLN A 134 17.01 -8.40 2.74
N GLY A 135 16.04 -8.05 1.88
CA GLY A 135 15.46 -6.68 1.82
C GLY A 135 16.11 -5.73 0.83
N ASN A 136 17.35 -6.02 0.40
CA ASN A 136 18.09 -5.24 -0.59
C ASN A 136 18.45 -6.03 -1.86
N ASP A 137 17.82 -7.17 -2.05
CA ASP A 137 18.08 -8.04 -3.18
C ASP A 137 17.63 -7.43 -4.51
N PRO A 138 18.32 -7.71 -5.62
CA PRO A 138 17.91 -7.26 -6.94
C PRO A 138 16.47 -7.69 -7.27
N GLY A 139 15.64 -6.71 -7.65
CA GLY A 139 14.23 -6.92 -7.96
C GLY A 139 13.29 -6.91 -6.76
N GLN A 140 13.79 -6.69 -5.54
CA GLN A 140 12.97 -6.43 -4.36
C GLN A 140 12.63 -4.94 -4.28
N LEU A 141 11.34 -4.63 -4.16
CA LEU A 141 10.82 -3.27 -4.15
C LEU A 141 10.17 -2.98 -2.80
N VAL A 142 10.57 -1.88 -2.17
CA VAL A 142 9.87 -1.35 -0.99
C VAL A 142 8.58 -0.67 -1.46
N LEU A 143 7.45 -1.22 -1.10
CA LEU A 143 6.13 -0.73 -1.51
C LEU A 143 5.52 0.19 -0.47
N LEU A 144 5.62 -0.16 0.82
CA LEU A 144 5.17 0.67 1.94
C LEU A 144 6.24 0.73 3.01
N GLU A 145 6.33 1.89 3.67
CA GLU A 145 7.15 2.13 4.84
C GLU A 145 6.27 2.45 6.06
N GLY A 146 6.79 2.24 7.27
CA GLY A 146 6.05 2.49 8.50
C GLY A 146 5.04 1.38 8.85
N VAL A 147 5.16 0.20 8.26
CA VAL A 147 4.36 -0.98 8.61
C VAL A 147 4.86 -1.55 9.92
N THR A 148 4.02 -1.55 10.94
CA THR A 148 4.35 -2.03 12.30
C THR A 148 3.87 -3.46 12.56
N GLU A 149 2.84 -3.90 11.86
CA GLU A 149 2.27 -5.24 11.98
C GLU A 149 1.80 -5.74 10.62
N LEU A 150 2.11 -6.99 10.32
CA LEU A 150 1.57 -7.69 9.16
C LEU A 150 1.16 -9.09 9.62
N GLN A 151 -0.12 -9.41 9.45
CA GLN A 151 -0.66 -10.74 9.68
C GLN A 151 -1.35 -11.24 8.42
N VAL A 152 -1.16 -12.50 8.12
CA VAL A 152 -1.88 -13.21 7.06
C VAL A 152 -2.65 -14.35 7.69
N GLN A 153 -3.92 -14.49 7.34
CA GLN A 153 -4.76 -15.60 7.77
C GLN A 153 -5.35 -16.27 6.54
N PHE A 154 -5.51 -17.59 6.60
CA PHE A 154 -6.08 -18.40 5.54
C PHE A 154 -7.49 -18.86 5.93
N PHE A 155 -8.43 -18.76 4.98
CA PHE A 155 -9.76 -19.30 5.14
C PHE A 155 -9.83 -20.71 4.58
N ARG A 156 -9.94 -21.68 5.48
CA ARG A 156 -10.04 -23.10 5.18
C ARG A 156 -11.12 -23.74 6.06
N ASN A 157 -11.84 -24.73 5.57
CA ASN A 157 -12.83 -25.45 6.36
C ASN A 157 -13.83 -24.53 7.11
N ASN A 158 -14.26 -23.45 6.44
CA ASN A 158 -15.19 -22.45 6.98
C ASN A 158 -14.69 -21.68 8.21
N SER A 159 -13.38 -21.58 8.41
CA SER A 159 -12.75 -20.81 9.50
C SER A 159 -11.48 -20.11 9.05
N TRP A 160 -11.17 -18.98 9.71
CA TRP A 160 -9.88 -18.30 9.55
C TRP A 160 -8.86 -18.97 10.47
N SER A 161 -7.72 -19.34 9.92
CA SER A 161 -6.61 -19.95 10.63
C SER A 161 -5.31 -19.18 10.38
N ASN A 162 -4.41 -19.20 11.36
CA ASN A 162 -3.04 -18.77 11.13
C ASN A 162 -2.33 -19.86 10.31
N PRO A 163 -1.72 -19.54 9.15
CA PRO A 163 -1.00 -20.52 8.31
C PRO A 163 0.11 -21.29 9.01
N GLN A 164 0.60 -20.77 10.15
CA GLN A 164 1.63 -21.41 10.99
C GLN A 164 1.04 -22.32 12.08
N SER A 165 -0.28 -22.39 12.23
CA SER A 165 -0.89 -23.26 13.22
C SER A 165 -0.74 -24.71 12.80
N SER A 166 -0.23 -25.56 13.69
CA SER A 166 -0.06 -27.01 13.49
C SER A 166 -1.37 -27.76 13.21
N GLY A 167 -2.52 -27.13 13.35
CA GLY A 167 -3.83 -27.65 12.90
C GLY A 167 -4.00 -27.72 11.38
N ASP A 168 -3.20 -26.97 10.61
CA ASP A 168 -3.15 -27.05 9.15
C ASP A 168 -2.22 -28.19 8.65
N LEU A 169 -1.39 -28.71 9.52
CA LEU A 169 -0.56 -29.92 9.33
C LEU A 169 -1.30 -31.08 10.01
N ALA A 170 -2.32 -31.63 9.35
CA ALA A 170 -2.93 -32.85 9.86
C ALA A 170 -1.86 -33.96 9.93
N PRO A 171 -1.73 -34.69 11.08
CA PRO A 171 -0.70 -35.68 11.25
C PRO A 171 -0.86 -36.77 10.19
N ALA A 172 0.21 -37.08 9.47
CA ALA A 172 0.28 -38.26 8.62
C ALA A 172 0.07 -39.48 9.51
N LEU A 173 -1.06 -40.17 9.36
CA LEU A 173 -1.28 -41.45 10.04
C LEU A 173 -0.27 -42.46 9.51
N PRO A 174 0.47 -43.20 10.40
CA PRO A 174 1.38 -44.22 9.93
C PRO A 174 0.58 -45.38 9.34
N GLY A 175 0.69 -45.62 8.05
CA GLY A 175 0.26 -46.85 7.40
C GLY A 175 -0.86 -46.79 6.35
N GLY A 176 -1.22 -45.63 5.83
CA GLY A 176 -2.23 -45.59 4.77
C GLY A 176 -1.97 -44.44 3.78
N GLY A 177 -1.63 -44.79 2.55
CA GLY A 177 -1.44 -43.82 1.45
C GLY A 177 -2.72 -43.16 1.01
N THR A 178 -3.21 -42.22 1.79
CA THR A 178 -4.16 -41.21 1.34
C THR A 178 -3.37 -39.93 1.19
N VAL A 179 -3.21 -39.50 -0.06
CA VAL A 179 -2.79 -38.14 -0.39
C VAL A 179 -3.78 -37.23 0.34
N GLN A 180 -3.34 -36.67 1.47
CA GLN A 180 -4.12 -35.73 2.24
C GLN A 180 -4.30 -34.50 1.35
N ARG A 181 -5.50 -34.39 0.77
CA ARG A 181 -5.91 -33.23 0.00
C ARG A 181 -5.89 -32.07 1.00
N GLU A 182 -4.88 -31.22 0.92
CA GLU A 182 -4.85 -29.98 1.68
C GLU A 182 -6.22 -29.33 1.52
N ALA A 183 -6.84 -28.95 2.66
CA ALA A 183 -8.13 -28.29 2.61
C ALA A 183 -8.04 -27.10 1.67
N SER A 184 -8.89 -27.05 0.66
CA SER A 184 -8.83 -26.06 -0.39
C SER A 184 -8.88 -24.66 0.23
N LEU A 185 -7.83 -23.90 0.02
CA LEU A 185 -7.75 -22.51 0.42
C LEU A 185 -8.77 -21.71 -0.38
N SER A 186 -9.75 -21.12 0.30
CA SER A 186 -10.82 -20.35 -0.35
C SER A 186 -10.75 -18.85 -0.06
N GLY A 187 -9.86 -18.40 0.84
CA GLY A 187 -9.67 -16.97 1.12
C GLY A 187 -8.38 -16.66 1.83
N VAL A 188 -7.93 -15.42 1.67
CA VAL A 188 -6.79 -14.83 2.39
C VAL A 188 -7.25 -13.54 3.04
N ARG A 189 -6.95 -13.38 4.31
CA ARG A 189 -7.08 -12.13 5.05
C ARG A 189 -5.72 -11.55 5.30
N LEU A 190 -5.55 -10.29 4.94
CA LEU A 190 -4.42 -9.45 5.31
C LEU A 190 -4.85 -8.50 6.42
N VAL A 191 -4.09 -8.45 7.51
CA VAL A 191 -4.16 -7.41 8.52
C VAL A 191 -2.86 -6.64 8.49
N LEU A 192 -2.95 -5.36 8.22
CA LEU A 192 -1.81 -4.45 8.11
C LEU A 192 -2.00 -3.30 9.10
N ALA A 193 -1.01 -3.02 9.94
CA ALA A 193 -0.96 -1.84 10.78
C ALA A 193 0.19 -0.93 10.33
N PHE A 194 -0.09 0.37 10.19
CA PHE A 194 0.91 1.38 9.89
C PHE A 194 0.54 2.70 10.56
N GLY A 195 1.47 3.24 11.33
CA GLY A 195 1.17 4.33 12.25
C GLY A 195 0.04 3.95 13.21
N GLU A 196 -0.98 4.79 13.33
CA GLU A 196 -2.18 4.54 14.16
C GLU A 196 -3.32 3.82 13.40
N GLN A 197 -3.12 3.54 12.11
CA GLN A 197 -4.14 2.95 11.26
C GLN A 197 -3.98 1.43 11.18
N ARG A 198 -5.12 0.72 11.22
CA ARG A 198 -5.20 -0.72 10.96
C ARG A 198 -6.13 -0.99 9.80
N LEU A 199 -5.64 -1.69 8.81
CA LEU A 199 -6.38 -2.12 7.62
C LEU A 199 -6.57 -3.63 7.67
N THR A 200 -7.79 -4.09 7.45
CA THR A 200 -8.08 -5.51 7.23
C THR A 200 -8.64 -5.67 5.82
N ARG A 201 -8.11 -6.62 5.06
CA ARG A 201 -8.55 -6.91 3.70
C ARG A 201 -8.76 -8.40 3.52
N ASP A 202 -9.97 -8.78 3.17
CA ASP A 202 -10.34 -10.15 2.86
C ASP A 202 -10.46 -10.32 1.35
N LEU A 203 -9.85 -11.38 0.82
CA LEU A 203 -9.93 -11.75 -0.58
C LEU A 203 -10.37 -13.20 -0.70
N ALA A 204 -11.44 -13.44 -1.43
CA ALA A 204 -11.82 -14.78 -1.83
C ALA A 204 -10.89 -15.27 -2.95
N LEU A 205 -10.39 -16.50 -2.81
CA LEU A 205 -9.52 -17.12 -3.81
C LEU A 205 -10.32 -18.09 -4.67
N THR A 206 -10.21 -17.93 -5.96
CA THR A 206 -10.63 -18.94 -6.93
C THR A 206 -9.37 -19.60 -7.47
N VAL A 207 -8.95 -20.70 -6.85
CA VAL A 207 -7.84 -21.49 -7.40
C VAL A 207 -8.36 -22.14 -8.68
N ALA A 208 -7.82 -21.72 -9.82
CA ALA A 208 -8.16 -22.37 -11.07
C ALA A 208 -7.70 -23.84 -11.02
N PRO A 209 -8.60 -24.82 -11.24
CA PRO A 209 -8.19 -26.22 -11.28
C PRO A 209 -7.22 -26.44 -12.43
N GLN A 210 -6.21 -27.28 -12.22
CA GLN A 210 -5.35 -27.76 -13.28
C GLN A 210 -6.20 -28.29 -14.43
N GLN A 211 -6.01 -27.74 -15.62
CA GLN A 211 -6.39 -28.46 -16.84
C GLN A 211 -5.43 -29.64 -16.96
N GLN A 212 -5.90 -30.84 -16.61
CA GLN A 212 -5.21 -32.06 -16.98
C GLN A 212 -5.15 -32.12 -18.51
N PRO A 213 -3.99 -32.42 -19.07
CA PRO A 213 -3.84 -32.67 -20.52
C PRO A 213 -4.62 -33.86 -20.99
#